data_010d6a5ef949b483f1aab87c0214d260
#
_entry.id   010d6a5ef949b483f1aab87c0214d260
#
_cell.length_a   1.000
_cell.length_b   1.000
_cell.length_c   1.000
_cell.angle_alpha   90.00
_cell.angle_beta   90.00
_cell.angle_gamma   90.00
#
_symmetry.space_group_name_H-M   'P 1'
#
loop_
_entity.id
_entity.type
_entity.pdbx_description
1 polymer ?
#
loop_
_entity_poly.entity_id
_entity_poly.type
_entity_poly.pdbx_seq_one_letter_code
_entity_poly.pdbx_strand_id
1 'polypeptide(L)'
;MTNEQKAEQIIQKYGFEFDTIPKAEIRELIEEEIKNYQYGSSSEYIRLLCGYLFCIGDETDIELIDKAKHISFDVGCMIDGEWLDSLKDGGKETENTRPKEEIMADFIGYYKDFEADDDEWF
;
A
#
# COMPACT_ATOMS: atom_id res chain seq x y z
N MET A 1 -6.86 6.99 -16.94
CA MET A 1 -5.93 5.98 -16.37
C MET A 1 -6.62 5.20 -15.27
N THR A 2 -6.55 3.89 -15.33
CA THR A 2 -7.16 3.04 -14.29
C THR A 2 -6.30 3.03 -13.03
N ASN A 3 -6.87 2.56 -11.90
CA ASN A 3 -6.10 2.43 -10.66
C ASN A 3 -4.97 1.41 -10.78
N GLU A 4 -5.18 0.35 -11.57
CA GLU A 4 -4.14 -0.62 -11.87
C GLU A 4 -2.98 0.00 -12.65
N GLN A 5 -3.28 0.86 -13.61
CA GLN A 5 -2.27 1.57 -14.38
C GLN A 5 -1.50 2.56 -13.51
N LYS A 6 -2.19 3.25 -12.59
CA LYS A 6 -1.52 4.14 -11.63
C LYS A 6 -0.59 3.34 -10.72
N ALA A 7 -1.03 2.18 -10.24
CA ALA A 7 -0.21 1.31 -9.42
C ALA A 7 1.04 0.85 -10.17
N GLU A 8 0.88 0.42 -11.42
CA GLU A 8 2.02 0.02 -12.25
C GLU A 8 3.03 1.14 -12.41
N GLN A 9 2.56 2.38 -12.64
CA GLN A 9 3.44 3.53 -12.77
C GLN A 9 4.23 3.82 -11.50
N ILE A 10 3.61 3.67 -10.34
CA ILE A 10 4.28 3.85 -9.06
C ILE A 10 5.38 2.80 -8.88
N ILE A 11 5.08 1.54 -9.21
CA ILE A 11 6.07 0.47 -9.14
C ILE A 11 7.24 0.75 -10.07
N GLN A 12 6.98 1.21 -11.28
CA GLN A 12 8.03 1.55 -12.24
C GLN A 12 8.87 2.72 -11.76
N LYS A 13 8.26 3.71 -11.11
CA LYS A 13 8.94 4.90 -10.63
C LYS A 13 9.82 4.62 -9.40
N TYR A 14 9.30 3.88 -8.44
CA TYR A 14 9.98 3.70 -7.15
C TYR A 14 10.60 2.32 -6.96
N GLY A 15 10.06 1.29 -7.60
CA GLY A 15 10.52 -0.08 -7.39
C GLY A 15 10.36 -0.52 -5.95
N PHE A 16 11.30 -1.32 -5.46
CA PHE A 16 11.28 -1.87 -4.11
C PHE A 16 12.54 -1.55 -3.32
N GLU A 17 13.26 -0.51 -3.75
CA GLU A 17 14.40 0.02 -3.01
C GLU A 17 13.89 1.08 -2.02
N PHE A 18 13.34 0.60 -0.90
CA PHE A 18 12.59 1.44 0.02
C PHE A 18 13.40 2.59 0.60
N ASP A 19 14.71 2.44 0.74
CA ASP A 19 15.59 3.50 1.26
C ASP A 19 15.60 4.74 0.36
N THR A 20 15.23 4.61 -0.90
CA THR A 20 15.24 5.70 -1.86
C THR A 20 13.87 6.37 -2.03
N ILE A 21 12.83 5.84 -1.40
CA ILE A 21 11.46 6.31 -1.58
C ILE A 21 11.15 7.41 -0.56
N PRO A 22 10.79 8.62 -1.00
CA PRO A 22 10.48 9.71 -0.06
C PRO A 22 9.12 9.49 0.60
N LYS A 23 9.14 9.31 1.92
CA LYS A 23 7.93 9.05 2.70
C LYS A 23 6.90 10.16 2.57
N ALA A 24 7.33 11.41 2.58
CA ALA A 24 6.42 12.55 2.46
C ALA A 24 5.62 12.51 1.15
N GLU A 25 6.24 12.10 0.07
CA GLU A 25 5.58 11.99 -1.24
C GLU A 25 4.52 10.89 -1.22
N ILE A 26 4.83 9.74 -0.62
CA ILE A 26 3.88 8.64 -0.51
C ILE A 26 2.69 9.04 0.37
N ARG A 27 2.94 9.71 1.49
CA ARG A 27 1.86 10.20 2.35
C ARG A 27 0.94 11.16 1.61
N GLU A 28 1.51 12.08 0.83
CA GLU A 28 0.73 13.04 0.04
C GLU A 28 -0.15 12.34 -1.00
N LEU A 29 0.39 11.33 -1.67
CA LEU A 29 -0.38 10.54 -2.65
C LEU A 29 -1.54 9.80 -1.99
N ILE A 30 -1.33 9.25 -0.79
CA ILE A 30 -2.41 8.58 -0.06
C ILE A 30 -3.49 9.57 0.33
N GLU A 31 -3.13 10.73 0.87
CA GLU A 31 -4.09 11.76 1.26
C GLU A 31 -4.92 12.24 0.08
N GLU A 32 -4.28 12.43 -1.07
CA GLU A 32 -4.96 12.81 -2.29
C GLU A 32 -5.92 11.72 -2.76
N GLU A 33 -5.50 10.44 -2.71
CA GLU A 33 -6.35 9.34 -3.11
C GLU A 33 -7.56 9.17 -2.19
N ILE A 34 -7.38 9.35 -0.88
CA ILE A 34 -8.49 9.32 0.07
C ILE A 34 -9.52 10.40 -0.29
N LYS A 35 -9.04 11.60 -0.61
CA LYS A 35 -9.89 12.73 -0.95
C LYS A 35 -10.67 12.51 -2.24
N ASN A 36 -10.06 11.84 -3.20
CA ASN A 36 -10.62 11.67 -4.55
C ASN A 36 -11.23 10.29 -4.79
N TYR A 37 -11.29 9.43 -3.78
CA TYR A 37 -11.77 8.07 -3.92
C TYR A 37 -13.21 8.03 -4.40
N GLN A 38 -13.50 7.14 -5.34
CA GLN A 38 -14.85 6.90 -5.85
C GLN A 38 -15.27 5.47 -5.55
N TYR A 39 -16.45 5.31 -4.94
CA TYR A 39 -16.98 3.98 -4.64
C TYR A 39 -17.11 3.16 -5.91
N GLY A 40 -16.74 1.90 -5.80
CA GLY A 40 -16.76 0.98 -6.93
C GLY A 40 -15.49 0.97 -7.76
N SER A 41 -14.56 1.89 -7.51
CA SER A 41 -13.26 1.83 -8.17
C SER A 41 -12.37 0.76 -7.54
N SER A 42 -11.36 0.32 -8.30
CA SER A 42 -10.38 -0.64 -7.82
C SER A 42 -9.60 -0.09 -6.64
N SER A 43 -9.30 -0.95 -5.67
CA SER A 43 -8.52 -0.63 -4.48
C SER A 43 -7.00 -0.77 -4.71
N GLU A 44 -6.59 -1.16 -5.90
CA GLU A 44 -5.20 -1.56 -6.17
C GLU A 44 -4.20 -0.43 -5.94
N TYR A 45 -4.55 0.78 -6.36
CA TYR A 45 -3.66 1.93 -6.21
C TYR A 45 -3.50 2.34 -4.75
N ILE A 46 -4.60 2.49 -4.02
CA ILE A 46 -4.53 2.88 -2.61
C ILE A 46 -3.88 1.80 -1.76
N ARG A 47 -4.12 0.53 -2.08
CA ARG A 47 -3.47 -0.59 -1.41
C ARG A 47 -1.94 -0.55 -1.60
N LEU A 48 -1.50 -0.34 -2.84
CA LEU A 48 -0.07 -0.24 -3.14
C LEU A 48 0.58 0.90 -2.37
N LEU A 49 -0.03 2.08 -2.37
CA LEU A 49 0.50 3.23 -1.65
C LEU A 49 0.60 2.97 -0.14
N CYS A 50 -0.43 2.36 0.44
CA CYS A 50 -0.40 2.00 1.85
C CYS A 50 0.65 0.95 2.15
N GLY A 51 0.87 0.00 1.25
CA GLY A 51 1.94 -0.99 1.39
C GLY A 51 3.32 -0.35 1.34
N TYR A 52 3.54 0.60 0.44
CA TYR A 52 4.77 1.37 0.43
C TYR A 52 4.96 2.11 1.77
N LEU A 53 3.92 2.78 2.24
CA LEU A 53 4.02 3.51 3.51
C LEU A 53 4.30 2.57 4.68
N PHE A 54 3.70 1.37 4.68
CA PHE A 54 4.05 0.35 5.66
C PHE A 54 5.55 0.01 5.60
N CYS A 55 6.09 -0.22 4.40
CA CYS A 55 7.49 -0.64 4.25
C CYS A 55 8.49 0.43 4.70
N ILE A 56 8.21 1.70 4.40
CA ILE A 56 9.14 2.81 4.68
C ILE A 56 8.79 3.57 5.96
N GLY A 57 7.62 3.32 6.53
CA GLY A 57 7.07 4.10 7.63
C GLY A 57 7.37 3.53 9.01
N ASP A 58 6.75 4.16 9.99
CA ASP A 58 6.84 3.78 11.39
C ASP A 58 5.46 3.95 12.05
N GLU A 59 5.41 3.93 13.38
CA GLU A 59 4.15 4.06 14.12
C GLU A 59 3.41 5.37 13.83
N THR A 60 4.10 6.42 13.41
CA THR A 60 3.45 7.70 13.10
C THR A 60 2.63 7.63 11.81
N ASP A 61 2.78 6.59 11.03
CA ASP A 61 2.06 6.41 9.78
C ASP A 61 0.81 5.55 9.90
N ILE A 62 0.60 4.95 11.08
CA ILE A 62 -0.56 4.08 11.35
C ILE A 62 -1.87 4.82 11.09
N GLU A 63 -1.99 6.04 11.58
CA GLU A 63 -3.21 6.82 11.47
C GLU A 63 -3.64 7.02 10.01
N LEU A 64 -2.69 7.32 9.14
CA LEU A 64 -3.00 7.55 7.74
C LEU A 64 -3.40 6.26 7.02
N ILE A 65 -2.70 5.17 7.27
CA ILE A 65 -3.05 3.86 6.69
C ILE A 65 -4.42 3.42 7.20
N ASP A 66 -4.68 3.60 8.49
CA ASP A 66 -5.97 3.25 9.07
C ASP A 66 -7.11 4.07 8.46
N LYS A 67 -6.88 5.36 8.24
CA LYS A 67 -7.84 6.24 7.58
C LYS A 67 -8.16 5.73 6.16
N ALA A 68 -7.14 5.34 5.41
CA ALA A 68 -7.33 4.77 4.08
C ALA A 68 -8.12 3.47 4.14
N LYS A 69 -7.82 2.61 5.12
CA LYS A 69 -8.50 1.33 5.31
C LYS A 69 -10.00 1.50 5.56
N HIS A 70 -10.40 2.60 6.16
CA HIS A 70 -11.81 2.87 6.49
C HIS A 70 -12.55 3.68 5.44
N ILE A 71 -11.97 3.89 4.28
CA ILE A 71 -12.58 4.67 3.21
C ILE A 71 -13.80 3.97 2.61
N SER A 72 -13.76 2.64 2.53
CA SER A 72 -14.87 1.79 2.11
C SER A 72 -14.63 0.37 2.61
N PHE A 73 -15.67 -0.46 2.54
CA PHE A 73 -15.55 -1.88 2.91
C PHE A 73 -14.54 -2.60 2.01
N ASP A 74 -14.60 -2.35 0.70
CA ASP A 74 -13.73 -3.00 -0.26
C ASP A 74 -12.25 -2.65 -0.01
N VAL A 75 -11.96 -1.39 0.23
CA VAL A 75 -10.58 -0.96 0.55
C VAL A 75 -10.15 -1.58 1.88
N GLY A 76 -11.05 -1.63 2.86
CA GLY A 76 -10.76 -2.25 4.15
C GLY A 76 -10.38 -3.71 4.03
N CYS A 77 -10.99 -4.44 3.10
CA CYS A 77 -10.64 -5.84 2.83
C CYS A 77 -9.29 -5.99 2.13
N MET A 78 -8.89 -5.01 1.34
CA MET A 78 -7.66 -5.08 0.54
C MET A 78 -6.42 -4.62 1.31
N ILE A 79 -6.56 -3.73 2.27
CA ILE A 79 -5.44 -3.29 3.10
C ILE A 79 -5.29 -4.24 4.27
N ASP A 80 -4.13 -4.88 4.34
CA ASP A 80 -3.84 -5.90 5.34
C ASP A 80 -3.71 -5.28 6.74
N GLY A 81 -4.52 -5.75 7.68
CA GLY A 81 -4.43 -5.32 9.08
C GLY A 81 -3.09 -5.66 9.73
N GLU A 82 -2.39 -6.66 9.21
CA GLU A 82 -1.07 -7.04 9.70
C GLU A 82 -0.04 -5.90 9.51
N TRP A 83 -0.22 -5.07 8.48
CA TRP A 83 0.64 -3.90 8.28
C TRP A 83 0.52 -2.93 9.45
N LEU A 84 -0.70 -2.68 9.90
CA LEU A 84 -0.94 -1.80 11.05
C LEU A 84 -0.38 -2.40 12.35
N ASP A 85 -0.60 -3.69 12.55
CA ASP A 85 -0.10 -4.38 13.73
C ASP A 85 1.42 -4.37 13.77
N SER A 86 2.07 -4.59 12.64
CA SER A 86 3.52 -4.56 12.55
C SER A 86 4.10 -3.17 12.88
N LEU A 87 3.50 -2.13 12.33
CA LEU A 87 3.94 -0.76 12.64
C LEU A 87 3.77 -0.44 14.11
N LYS A 88 2.67 -0.87 14.70
CA LYS A 88 2.40 -0.67 16.13
C LYS A 88 3.42 -1.38 17.01
N ASP A 89 3.87 -2.56 16.61
CA ASP A 89 4.81 -3.39 17.36
C ASP A 89 6.27 -3.08 17.01
N GLY A 90 6.52 -2.04 16.25
CA GLY A 90 7.87 -1.64 15.86
C GLY A 90 8.53 -2.60 14.87
N GLY A 91 7.75 -3.37 14.15
CA GLY A 91 8.24 -4.34 13.16
C GLY A 91 8.72 -5.65 13.76
N LYS A 92 8.55 -5.84 15.06
CA LYS A 92 9.02 -7.06 15.76
C LYS A 92 8.00 -8.18 15.66
N GLU A 93 8.50 -9.41 15.67
CA GLU A 93 7.65 -10.57 15.76
C GLU A 93 6.93 -10.63 17.10
N THR A 94 5.64 -10.91 17.09
CA THR A 94 4.84 -11.15 18.28
C THR A 94 4.04 -12.44 18.09
N GLU A 95 3.25 -12.84 19.11
CA GLU A 95 2.38 -14.01 18.97
C GLU A 95 1.41 -13.91 17.79
N ASN A 96 1.01 -12.70 17.46
CA ASN A 96 -0.02 -12.46 16.44
C ASN A 96 0.51 -11.78 15.18
N THR A 97 1.78 -11.41 15.17
CA THR A 97 2.36 -10.61 14.07
C THR A 97 3.71 -11.18 13.67
N ARG A 98 3.87 -11.42 12.38
CA ARG A 98 5.15 -11.86 11.80
C ARG A 98 6.16 -10.71 11.83
N PRO A 99 7.47 -10.98 11.73
CA PRO A 99 8.46 -9.92 11.60
C PRO A 99 8.19 -9.10 10.34
N LYS A 100 8.48 -7.80 10.41
CA LYS A 100 8.22 -6.87 9.31
C LYS A 100 8.82 -7.32 7.98
N GLU A 101 10.03 -7.86 8.01
CA GLU A 101 10.73 -8.33 6.82
C GLU A 101 9.94 -9.39 6.06
N GLU A 102 9.29 -10.28 6.79
CA GLU A 102 8.47 -11.33 6.20
C GLU A 102 7.21 -10.78 5.55
N ILE A 103 6.56 -9.82 6.22
CA ILE A 103 5.37 -9.16 5.67
C ILE A 103 5.74 -8.35 4.43
N MET A 104 6.88 -7.66 4.47
CA MET A 104 7.40 -6.92 3.32
C MET A 104 7.69 -7.83 2.14
N ALA A 105 8.22 -9.03 2.40
CA ALA A 105 8.48 -10.00 1.34
C ALA A 105 7.20 -10.43 0.64
N ASP A 106 6.10 -10.59 1.37
CA ASP A 106 4.80 -10.90 0.79
C ASP A 106 4.28 -9.76 -0.08
N PHE A 107 4.44 -8.53 0.38
CA PHE A 107 4.06 -7.34 -0.39
C PHE A 107 4.87 -7.26 -1.69
N ILE A 108 6.17 -7.41 -1.62
CA ILE A 108 7.05 -7.40 -2.79
C ILE A 108 6.67 -8.53 -3.75
N GLY A 109 6.43 -9.73 -3.21
CA GLY A 109 6.05 -10.89 -4.03
C GLY A 109 4.75 -10.67 -4.79
N TYR A 110 3.80 -9.95 -4.19
CA TYR A 110 2.55 -9.63 -4.85
C TYR A 110 2.76 -8.64 -6.01
N TYR A 111 3.63 -7.64 -5.84
CA TYR A 111 3.75 -6.56 -6.82
C TYR A 111 4.95 -6.65 -7.76
N LYS A 112 5.92 -7.52 -7.50
CA LYS A 112 7.15 -7.54 -8.32
C LYS A 112 6.90 -7.84 -9.80
N ASP A 113 5.87 -8.62 -10.09
CA ASP A 113 5.48 -8.96 -11.46
C ASP A 113 4.12 -8.38 -11.82
N PHE A 114 3.70 -7.35 -11.09
CA PHE A 114 2.39 -6.75 -11.28
C PHE A 114 2.34 -6.00 -12.61
N GLU A 115 1.32 -6.28 -13.39
CA GLU A 115 1.03 -5.57 -14.63
C GLU A 115 -0.44 -5.19 -14.64
N ALA A 116 -0.73 -3.96 -15.03
CA ALA A 116 -2.11 -3.53 -15.18
C ALA A 116 -2.76 -4.28 -16.34
N ASP A 117 -4.03 -4.62 -16.18
CA ASP A 117 -4.79 -5.20 -17.27
C ASP A 117 -4.84 -4.21 -18.43
N ASP A 118 -4.55 -4.74 -19.60
CA ASP A 118 -4.52 -3.94 -20.79
C ASP A 118 -5.78 -4.22 -21.60
N ASP A 119 -6.63 -3.20 -21.72
CA ASP A 119 -7.91 -3.33 -22.39
C ASP A 119 -7.79 -3.36 -23.91
N GLU A 120 -6.59 -3.22 -24.44
CA GLU A 120 -6.37 -3.13 -25.88
C GLU A 120 -6.60 -4.42 -26.64
N TRP A 121 -6.54 -5.54 -25.95
CA TRP A 121 -6.58 -6.82 -26.64
C TRP A 121 -8.00 -7.37 -26.86
N PHE A 122 -8.97 -6.59 -26.64
CA PHE A 122 -10.36 -6.95 -26.94
C PHE A 122 -10.64 -6.87 -28.43
#